data_c35ccfae1a4ffdb81f1d8b6535a07713
#
_entry.id   c35ccfae1a4ffdb81f1d8b6535a07713
#
_cell.length_a   1.000
_cell.length_b   1.000
_cell.length_c   1.000
_cell.angle_alpha   90.00
_cell.angle_beta   90.00
_cell.angle_gamma   90.00
#
_symmetry.space_group_name_H-M   'P 1'
#
loop_
_entity.id
_entity.type
_entity.pdbx_description
1 polymer ?
#
loop_
_entity_poly.entity_id
_entity_poly.type
_entity_poly.pdbx_seq_one_letter_code
_entity_poly.pdbx_strand_id
1 'polypeptide(L)'
;MSVTAHTPPVVLVLVGLPGAGKSTLSAALDRSCPGRYCRVCQDILKSRAKCEKAAREALAQGLTPVIDRTNVDTKQRESWVRIAAEAGVEAHAVFFSVAPALCMQRVKERTEHFGSQAKPFIVNMMKGRLRAPDAAEGFAKVDTMSTPEDVAAYVSRVRGKKRSKNDMVGGVAPAMRGAIDLTGSDGGETERATSPKKRSKNAQQ
;
A
#
# COMPACT_ATOMS: atom_id res chain seq x y z
N MET A 1 -26.22 -21.52 -18.05
CA MET A 1 -25.46 -21.09 -16.84
C MET A 1 -24.77 -19.78 -17.19
N SER A 2 -25.29 -18.66 -16.73
CA SER A 2 -24.74 -17.34 -17.07
C SER A 2 -23.52 -17.08 -16.17
N VAL A 3 -22.33 -17.18 -16.75
CA VAL A 3 -21.08 -16.83 -16.05
C VAL A 3 -21.05 -15.31 -15.96
N THR A 4 -21.45 -14.78 -14.82
CA THR A 4 -21.31 -13.35 -14.53
C THR A 4 -19.83 -13.02 -14.47
N ALA A 5 -19.38 -12.13 -15.36
CA ALA A 5 -17.99 -11.75 -15.51
C ALA A 5 -17.47 -11.07 -14.23
N HIS A 6 -16.90 -11.87 -13.34
CA HIS A 6 -16.10 -11.41 -12.21
C HIS A 6 -14.88 -10.68 -12.75
N THR A 7 -14.69 -9.41 -12.40
CA THR A 7 -13.38 -8.80 -12.61
C THR A 7 -12.43 -9.39 -11.55
N PRO A 8 -11.44 -10.20 -11.96
CA PRO A 8 -10.53 -10.82 -11.00
C PRO A 8 -9.77 -9.76 -10.18
N PRO A 9 -9.32 -10.09 -8.97
CA PRO A 9 -8.46 -9.19 -8.22
C PRO A 9 -7.15 -8.96 -8.97
N VAL A 10 -6.53 -7.81 -8.73
CA VAL A 10 -5.22 -7.46 -9.28
C VAL A 10 -4.34 -6.92 -8.15
N VAL A 11 -3.03 -6.89 -8.31
CA VAL A 11 -2.16 -6.10 -7.42
C VAL A 11 -2.08 -4.69 -7.97
N LEU A 12 -2.68 -3.70 -7.29
CA LEU A 12 -2.68 -2.31 -7.74
C LEU A 12 -1.55 -1.52 -7.06
N VAL A 13 -0.51 -1.18 -7.82
CA VAL A 13 0.69 -0.50 -7.31
C VAL A 13 0.61 1.00 -7.58
N LEU A 14 0.55 1.81 -6.53
CA LEU A 14 0.59 3.26 -6.65
C LEU A 14 2.04 3.74 -6.69
N VAL A 15 2.38 4.55 -7.68
CA VAL A 15 3.74 5.04 -7.93
C VAL A 15 3.75 6.57 -7.96
N GLY A 16 4.65 7.20 -7.20
CA GLY A 16 4.76 8.65 -7.21
C GLY A 16 5.38 9.24 -5.94
N LEU A 17 5.71 10.51 -5.99
CA LEU A 17 6.34 11.24 -4.88
C LEU A 17 5.40 11.36 -3.65
N PRO A 18 5.93 11.57 -2.44
CA PRO A 18 5.11 12.01 -1.30
C PRO A 18 4.35 13.29 -1.69
N GLY A 19 3.08 13.40 -1.32
CA GLY A 19 2.22 14.53 -1.72
C GLY A 19 1.57 14.41 -3.11
N ALA A 20 1.86 13.38 -3.91
CA ALA A 20 1.30 13.22 -5.25
C ALA A 20 -0.20 12.84 -5.29
N GLY A 21 -0.80 12.39 -4.17
CA GLY A 21 -2.24 12.03 -4.13
C GLY A 21 -2.54 10.55 -4.04
N LYS A 22 -1.54 9.68 -3.88
CA LYS A 22 -1.70 8.21 -3.79
C LYS A 22 -2.69 7.79 -2.71
N SER A 23 -2.54 8.29 -1.49
CA SER A 23 -3.42 7.97 -0.37
C SER A 23 -4.85 8.52 -0.57
N THR A 24 -5.00 9.58 -1.35
CA THR A 24 -6.31 10.12 -1.75
C THR A 24 -7.04 9.12 -2.65
N LEU A 25 -6.36 8.59 -3.67
CA LEU A 25 -6.92 7.54 -4.53
C LEU A 25 -7.24 6.28 -3.72
N SER A 26 -6.29 5.80 -2.90
CA SER A 26 -6.49 4.60 -2.09
C SER A 26 -7.72 4.71 -1.20
N ALA A 27 -7.88 5.84 -0.49
CA ALA A 27 -9.05 6.10 0.33
C ALA A 27 -10.35 6.26 -0.48
N ALA A 28 -10.27 6.83 -1.70
CA ALA A 28 -11.44 6.96 -2.56
C ALA A 28 -11.91 5.62 -3.11
N LEU A 29 -11.00 4.71 -3.44
CA LEU A 29 -11.32 3.34 -3.88
C LEU A 29 -12.01 2.55 -2.75
N ASP A 30 -11.49 2.62 -1.53
CA ASP A 30 -12.06 1.95 -0.37
C ASP A 30 -13.51 2.42 -0.11
N ARG A 31 -13.74 3.75 -0.11
CA ARG A 31 -15.09 4.31 0.09
C ARG A 31 -16.05 4.02 -1.06
N SER A 32 -15.57 4.05 -2.31
CA SER A 32 -16.44 3.94 -3.49
C SER A 32 -16.76 2.52 -3.89
N CYS A 33 -15.94 1.56 -3.48
CA CYS A 33 -16.06 0.15 -3.82
C CYS A 33 -15.79 -0.73 -2.59
N PRO A 34 -16.66 -0.65 -1.54
CA PRO A 34 -16.46 -1.41 -0.31
C PRO A 34 -16.37 -2.91 -0.60
N GLY A 35 -15.47 -3.61 0.06
CA GLY A 35 -15.27 -5.04 -0.09
C GLY A 35 -14.61 -5.48 -1.41
N ARG A 36 -14.02 -4.55 -2.19
CA ARG A 36 -13.28 -4.86 -3.41
C ARG A 36 -11.79 -4.57 -3.30
N TYR A 37 -11.43 -3.55 -2.54
CA TYR A 37 -10.06 -3.08 -2.39
C TYR A 37 -9.60 -3.22 -0.94
N CYS A 38 -8.33 -3.53 -0.74
CA CYS A 38 -7.67 -3.56 0.56
C CYS A 38 -6.46 -2.62 0.52
N ARG A 39 -6.46 -1.58 1.34
CA ARG A 39 -5.34 -0.63 1.40
C ARG A 39 -4.15 -1.23 2.13
N VAL A 40 -3.01 -1.34 1.45
CA VAL A 40 -1.73 -1.78 2.01
C VAL A 40 -0.80 -0.58 2.13
N CYS A 41 -0.76 0.03 3.33
CA CYS A 41 -0.02 1.26 3.60
C CYS A 41 1.17 0.99 4.52
N GLN A 42 2.38 1.35 4.08
CA GLN A 42 3.59 1.14 4.89
C GLN A 42 3.64 2.05 6.12
N ASP A 43 3.05 3.23 6.08
CA ASP A 43 3.03 4.14 7.24
C ASP A 43 2.23 3.54 8.39
N ILE A 44 1.25 2.67 8.10
CA ILE A 44 0.46 1.91 9.07
C ILE A 44 1.19 0.63 9.46
N LEU A 45 1.58 -0.19 8.49
CA LEU A 45 2.14 -1.53 8.70
C LEU A 45 3.62 -1.51 9.12
N LYS A 46 4.31 -0.36 9.02
CA LYS A 46 5.69 -0.08 9.47
C LYS A 46 6.80 -0.86 8.76
N SER A 47 6.52 -1.99 8.11
CA SER A 47 7.54 -2.75 7.41
C SER A 47 7.08 -3.25 6.04
N ARG A 48 8.05 -3.47 5.13
CA ARG A 48 7.78 -4.04 3.80
C ARG A 48 7.23 -5.47 3.92
N ALA A 49 7.81 -6.30 4.78
CA ALA A 49 7.37 -7.68 4.98
C ALA A 49 5.91 -7.76 5.43
N LYS A 50 5.48 -6.89 6.35
CA LYS A 50 4.06 -6.81 6.75
C LYS A 50 3.16 -6.35 5.60
N CYS A 51 3.63 -5.43 4.74
CA CYS A 51 2.87 -5.03 3.55
C CYS A 51 2.74 -6.18 2.55
N GLU A 52 3.81 -6.95 2.31
CA GLU A 52 3.79 -8.09 1.41
C GLU A 52 2.85 -9.20 1.95
N LYS A 53 2.88 -9.47 3.25
CA LYS A 53 1.95 -10.40 3.91
C LYS A 53 0.50 -9.94 3.72
N ALA A 54 0.20 -8.69 4.05
CA ALA A 54 -1.15 -8.12 3.90
C ALA A 54 -1.66 -8.16 2.44
N ALA A 55 -0.76 -7.95 1.47
CA ALA A 55 -1.13 -8.05 0.05
C ALA A 55 -1.53 -9.49 -0.34
N ARG A 56 -0.79 -10.51 0.11
CA ARG A 56 -1.13 -11.91 -0.12
C ARG A 56 -2.43 -12.31 0.57
N GLU A 57 -2.65 -11.87 1.80
CA GLU A 57 -3.89 -12.12 2.54
C GLU A 57 -5.10 -11.48 1.84
N ALA A 58 -4.96 -10.25 1.32
CA ALA A 58 -6.02 -9.62 0.55
C ALA A 58 -6.36 -10.40 -0.72
N LEU A 59 -5.34 -10.86 -1.47
CA LEU A 59 -5.55 -11.69 -2.66
C LEU A 59 -6.23 -13.02 -2.34
N ALA A 60 -5.84 -13.68 -1.26
CA ALA A 60 -6.48 -14.92 -0.80
C ALA A 60 -7.96 -14.73 -0.45
N GLN A 61 -8.36 -13.52 -0.06
CA GLN A 61 -9.76 -13.12 0.18
C GLN A 61 -10.49 -12.64 -1.09
N GLY A 62 -9.84 -12.69 -2.26
CA GLY A 62 -10.41 -12.18 -3.52
C GLY A 62 -10.47 -10.65 -3.60
N LEU A 63 -9.71 -9.96 -2.74
CA LEU A 63 -9.61 -8.49 -2.74
C LEU A 63 -8.42 -8.02 -3.57
N THR A 64 -8.54 -6.82 -4.15
CA THR A 64 -7.44 -6.11 -4.81
C THR A 64 -6.61 -5.34 -3.78
N PRO A 65 -5.37 -5.77 -3.44
CA PRO A 65 -4.48 -4.97 -2.61
C PRO A 65 -4.05 -3.69 -3.34
N VAL A 66 -4.26 -2.54 -2.70
CA VAL A 66 -3.81 -1.23 -3.18
C VAL A 66 -2.53 -0.87 -2.43
N ILE A 67 -1.40 -0.94 -3.10
CA ILE A 67 -0.07 -0.72 -2.51
C ILE A 67 0.19 0.78 -2.40
N ASP A 68 -0.22 1.36 -1.27
CA ASP A 68 -0.08 2.79 -0.97
C ASP A 68 1.31 3.09 -0.39
N ARG A 69 2.29 3.13 -1.29
CA ARG A 69 3.69 3.48 -1.03
C ARG A 69 4.21 4.37 -2.16
N THR A 70 5.43 4.91 -2.02
CA THR A 70 6.05 5.74 -3.08
C THR A 70 6.42 4.94 -4.32
N ASN A 71 6.95 3.72 -4.14
CA ASN A 71 7.32 2.78 -5.20
C ASN A 71 8.11 3.44 -6.35
N VAL A 72 9.05 4.33 -5.99
CA VAL A 72 9.69 5.27 -6.93
C VAL A 72 10.58 4.63 -7.97
N ASP A 73 11.11 3.45 -7.71
CA ASP A 73 12.01 2.73 -8.63
C ASP A 73 11.56 1.29 -8.88
N THR A 74 12.08 0.68 -9.94
CA THR A 74 11.77 -0.68 -10.38
C THR A 74 12.02 -1.70 -9.26
N LYS A 75 13.13 -1.56 -8.53
CA LYS A 75 13.48 -2.47 -7.42
C LYS A 75 12.43 -2.48 -6.32
N GLN A 76 11.78 -1.34 -6.05
CA GLN A 76 10.70 -1.28 -5.08
C GLN A 76 9.41 -1.93 -5.58
N ARG A 77 9.20 -1.96 -6.91
CA ARG A 77 8.00 -2.50 -7.54
C ARG A 77 8.08 -4.00 -7.82
N GLU A 78 9.28 -4.52 -8.02
CA GLU A 78 9.55 -5.92 -8.36
C GLU A 78 8.80 -6.93 -7.47
N SER A 79 8.80 -6.72 -6.15
CA SER A 79 8.14 -7.65 -5.25
C SER A 79 6.62 -7.68 -5.43
N TRP A 80 6.01 -6.58 -5.85
CA TRP A 80 4.56 -6.52 -6.07
C TRP A 80 4.17 -7.25 -7.35
N VAL A 81 4.97 -7.12 -8.40
CA VAL A 81 4.81 -7.87 -9.65
C VAL A 81 4.97 -9.36 -9.38
N ARG A 82 5.99 -9.74 -8.60
CA ARG A 82 6.19 -11.13 -8.20
C ARG A 82 5.02 -11.69 -7.39
N ILE A 83 4.49 -10.94 -6.40
CA ILE A 83 3.31 -11.36 -5.62
C ILE A 83 2.10 -11.57 -6.53
N ALA A 84 1.90 -10.71 -7.53
CA ALA A 84 0.83 -10.89 -8.51
C ALA A 84 1.02 -12.19 -9.32
N ALA A 85 2.22 -12.43 -9.82
CA ALA A 85 2.55 -13.65 -10.57
C ALA A 85 2.39 -14.92 -9.70
N GLU A 86 2.86 -14.92 -8.46
CA GLU A 86 2.69 -16.01 -7.49
C GLU A 86 1.21 -16.34 -7.23
N ALA A 87 0.34 -15.32 -7.25
CA ALA A 87 -1.10 -15.46 -7.06
C ALA A 87 -1.88 -15.73 -8.35
N GLY A 88 -1.22 -15.76 -9.51
CA GLY A 88 -1.87 -15.94 -10.81
C GLY A 88 -2.78 -14.78 -11.23
N VAL A 89 -2.50 -13.55 -10.75
CA VAL A 89 -3.26 -12.34 -11.06
C VAL A 89 -2.38 -11.30 -11.74
N GLU A 90 -3.03 -10.30 -12.39
CA GLU A 90 -2.29 -9.20 -13.02
C GLU A 90 -1.74 -8.20 -11.99
N ALA A 91 -0.58 -7.61 -12.30
CA ALA A 91 -0.08 -6.41 -11.64
C ALA A 91 -0.47 -5.19 -12.48
N HIS A 92 -1.13 -4.21 -11.86
CA HIS A 92 -1.44 -2.91 -12.48
C HIS A 92 -0.72 -1.80 -11.75
N ALA A 93 -0.26 -0.78 -12.48
CA ALA A 93 0.34 0.41 -11.89
C ALA A 93 -0.51 1.65 -12.12
N VAL A 94 -0.51 2.55 -11.13
CA VAL A 94 -1.02 3.92 -11.27
C VAL A 94 0.14 4.87 -10.97
N PHE A 95 0.59 5.56 -12.01
CA PHE A 95 1.67 6.53 -11.93
C PHE A 95 1.14 7.94 -11.72
N PHE A 96 1.52 8.56 -10.61
CA PHE A 96 1.20 9.94 -10.30
C PHE A 96 2.31 10.86 -10.84
N SER A 97 2.09 11.39 -12.06
CA SER A 97 2.98 12.34 -12.74
C SER A 97 2.67 13.78 -12.29
N VAL A 98 2.91 14.06 -11.01
CA VAL A 98 2.66 15.37 -10.39
C VAL A 98 3.97 16.12 -10.22
N ALA A 99 3.97 17.42 -10.53
CA ALA A 99 5.15 18.28 -10.42
C ALA A 99 5.76 18.22 -9.00
N PRO A 100 7.08 18.01 -8.86
CA PRO A 100 7.75 17.92 -7.55
C PRO A 100 7.52 19.15 -6.66
N ALA A 101 7.43 20.36 -7.25
CA ALA A 101 7.15 21.57 -6.52
C ALA A 101 5.78 21.52 -5.82
N LEU A 102 4.74 21.06 -6.52
CA LEU A 102 3.40 20.89 -5.95
C LEU A 102 3.38 19.78 -4.88
N CYS A 103 4.13 18.71 -5.09
CA CYS A 103 4.30 17.65 -4.09
C CYS A 103 4.94 18.18 -2.81
N MET A 104 6.01 19.00 -2.92
CA MET A 104 6.66 19.64 -1.78
C MET A 104 5.73 20.60 -1.03
N GLN A 105 4.99 21.45 -1.75
CA GLN A 105 4.02 22.34 -1.16
C GLN A 105 3.00 21.55 -0.33
N ARG A 106 2.38 20.54 -0.90
CA ARG A 106 1.37 19.69 -0.21
C ARG A 106 1.94 18.95 1.01
N VAL A 107 3.20 18.52 0.94
CA VAL A 107 3.87 17.87 2.08
C VAL A 107 4.12 18.90 3.18
N LYS A 108 4.56 20.12 2.84
CA LYS A 108 4.78 21.21 3.80
C LYS A 108 3.48 21.57 4.52
N GLU A 109 2.42 21.86 3.78
CA GLU A 109 1.09 22.16 4.32
C GLU A 109 0.58 21.06 5.28
N ARG A 110 0.74 19.79 4.90
CA ARG A 110 0.34 18.66 5.75
C ARG A 110 1.17 18.57 7.02
N THR A 111 2.46 18.86 6.97
CA THR A 111 3.34 18.84 8.14
C THR A 111 2.98 19.96 9.11
N GLU A 112 2.67 21.15 8.61
CA GLU A 112 2.29 22.31 9.40
C GLU A 112 0.91 22.14 10.09
N HIS A 113 -0.08 21.57 9.37
CA HIS A 113 -1.44 21.46 9.86
C HIS A 113 -1.76 20.15 10.59
N PHE A 114 -1.07 19.06 10.28
CA PHE A 114 -1.43 17.72 10.77
C PHE A 114 -0.26 16.96 11.43
N GLY A 115 0.88 17.59 11.66
CA GLY A 115 2.04 16.96 12.30
C GLY A 115 2.60 15.75 11.52
N SER A 116 2.44 15.72 10.20
CA SER A 116 2.90 14.62 9.36
C SER A 116 4.42 14.42 9.47
N GLN A 117 4.88 13.18 9.54
CA GLN A 117 6.30 12.83 9.60
C GLN A 117 7.03 12.99 8.25
N ALA A 118 6.30 13.18 7.15
CA ALA A 118 6.90 13.39 5.84
C ALA A 118 7.48 14.81 5.73
N LYS A 119 8.80 14.90 5.70
CA LYS A 119 9.50 16.19 5.57
C LYS A 119 9.65 16.58 4.08
N PRO A 120 9.54 17.86 3.70
CA PRO A 120 9.62 18.31 2.30
C PRO A 120 10.90 17.87 1.57
N PHE A 121 12.04 17.79 2.26
CA PHE A 121 13.30 17.36 1.63
C PHE A 121 13.24 15.92 1.07
N ILE A 122 12.36 15.06 1.60
CA ILE A 122 12.17 13.68 1.11
C ILE A 122 11.71 13.67 -0.34
N VAL A 123 10.88 14.66 -0.74
CA VAL A 123 10.44 14.82 -2.13
C VAL A 123 11.65 15.04 -3.05
N ASN A 124 12.60 15.91 -2.64
CA ASN A 124 13.82 16.17 -3.41
C ASN A 124 14.72 14.93 -3.52
N MET A 125 14.87 14.17 -2.44
CA MET A 125 15.64 12.93 -2.49
C MET A 125 15.00 11.89 -3.42
N MET A 126 13.68 11.81 -3.44
CA MET A 126 12.97 10.79 -4.21
C MET A 126 12.78 11.17 -5.68
N LYS A 127 12.72 12.47 -6.04
CA LYS A 127 12.49 12.89 -7.44
C LYS A 127 13.56 12.37 -8.39
N GLY A 128 14.82 12.34 -7.97
CA GLY A 128 15.94 11.82 -8.78
C GLY A 128 15.87 10.31 -9.03
N ARG A 129 15.18 9.58 -8.16
CA ARG A 129 14.98 8.13 -8.25
C ARG A 129 13.66 7.75 -8.93
N LEU A 130 12.72 8.67 -9.05
CA LEU A 130 11.41 8.38 -9.61
C LEU A 130 11.56 7.96 -11.08
N ARG A 131 11.06 6.78 -11.38
CA ARG A 131 10.95 6.21 -12.73
C ARG A 131 9.49 5.83 -12.96
N ALA A 132 8.94 6.25 -14.10
CA ALA A 132 7.63 5.78 -14.51
C ALA A 132 7.62 4.25 -14.62
N PRO A 133 6.58 3.57 -14.14
CA PRO A 133 6.44 2.13 -14.39
C PRO A 133 6.15 1.87 -15.87
N ASP A 134 6.57 0.73 -16.36
CA ASP A 134 6.30 0.29 -17.72
C ASP A 134 5.94 -1.21 -17.79
N ALA A 135 5.54 -1.66 -18.97
CA ALA A 135 5.14 -3.05 -19.21
C ALA A 135 6.32 -4.03 -19.09
N ALA A 136 7.57 -3.59 -19.35
CA ALA A 136 8.75 -4.44 -19.24
C ALA A 136 9.04 -4.86 -17.79
N GLU A 137 8.50 -4.13 -16.80
CA GLU A 137 8.55 -4.52 -15.40
C GLU A 137 7.58 -5.68 -15.05
N GLY A 138 6.67 -6.06 -15.97
CA GLY A 138 5.63 -7.08 -15.76
C GLY A 138 4.26 -6.51 -15.39
N PHE A 139 4.03 -5.21 -15.56
CA PHE A 139 2.70 -4.62 -15.40
C PHE A 139 1.84 -4.89 -16.64
N ALA A 140 0.67 -5.51 -16.44
CA ALA A 140 -0.33 -5.69 -17.50
C ALA A 140 -1.00 -4.37 -17.90
N LYS A 141 -1.02 -3.40 -16.99
CA LYS A 141 -1.60 -2.08 -17.23
C LYS A 141 -0.89 -0.99 -16.43
N VAL A 142 -0.69 0.17 -17.09
CA VAL A 142 -0.18 1.39 -16.44
C VAL A 142 -1.13 2.54 -16.76
N ASP A 143 -1.77 3.09 -15.73
CA ASP A 143 -2.55 4.34 -15.82
C ASP A 143 -1.70 5.51 -15.31
N THR A 144 -1.76 6.67 -15.96
CA THR A 144 -1.07 7.89 -15.50
C THR A 144 -2.10 8.91 -15.01
N MET A 145 -1.79 9.58 -13.91
CA MET A 145 -2.63 10.62 -13.29
C MET A 145 -1.79 11.84 -12.96
N SER A 146 -2.31 13.01 -13.25
CA SER A 146 -1.65 14.30 -12.97
C SER A 146 -2.50 15.23 -12.13
N THR A 147 -3.82 15.06 -12.18
CA THR A 147 -4.80 15.96 -11.59
C THR A 147 -5.79 15.25 -10.65
N PRO A 148 -6.49 15.97 -9.79
CA PRO A 148 -7.59 15.41 -8.99
C PRO A 148 -8.73 14.84 -9.86
N GLU A 149 -8.97 15.42 -11.03
CA GLU A 149 -9.98 15.01 -12.00
C GLU A 149 -9.66 13.63 -12.58
N ASP A 150 -8.38 13.34 -12.85
CA ASP A 150 -7.91 12.00 -13.27
C ASP A 150 -8.25 10.95 -12.20
N VAL A 151 -8.04 11.30 -10.93
CA VAL A 151 -8.39 10.42 -9.80
C VAL A 151 -9.90 10.17 -9.75
N ALA A 152 -10.73 11.22 -9.91
CA ALA A 152 -12.17 11.09 -9.90
C ALA A 152 -12.67 10.24 -11.09
N ALA A 153 -12.13 10.47 -12.28
CA ALA A 153 -12.43 9.69 -13.49
C ALA A 153 -12.07 8.21 -13.32
N TYR A 154 -10.89 7.92 -12.73
CA TYR A 154 -10.47 6.56 -12.44
C TYR A 154 -11.44 5.86 -11.49
N VAL A 155 -11.77 6.50 -10.36
CA VAL A 155 -12.71 5.96 -9.36
C VAL A 155 -14.09 5.70 -10.00
N SER A 156 -14.59 6.63 -10.81
CA SER A 156 -15.87 6.46 -11.54
C SER A 156 -15.84 5.27 -12.50
N ARG A 157 -14.75 5.11 -13.25
CA ARG A 157 -14.54 3.99 -14.19
C ARG A 157 -14.54 2.64 -13.48
N VAL A 158 -13.85 2.52 -12.35
CA VAL A 158 -13.76 1.25 -11.61
C VAL A 158 -15.03 0.94 -10.82
N ARG A 159 -15.75 1.97 -10.37
CA ARG A 159 -17.07 1.84 -9.73
C ARG A 159 -18.13 1.36 -10.73
N GLY A 160 -18.09 1.83 -11.98
CA GLY A 160 -19.03 1.42 -13.04
C GLY A 160 -18.91 -0.06 -13.42
N LYS A 161 -17.76 -0.70 -13.17
CA LYS A 161 -17.57 -2.15 -13.28
C LYS A 161 -18.14 -2.86 -12.05
N LYS A 162 -19.48 -2.89 -11.90
CA LYS A 162 -20.19 -3.48 -10.75
C LYS A 162 -19.86 -4.97 -10.61
N ARG A 163 -19.62 -5.43 -9.37
CA ARG A 163 -19.86 -6.82 -8.98
C ARG A 163 -21.35 -7.10 -9.22
N SER A 164 -21.68 -8.23 -9.85
CA SER A 164 -23.05 -8.67 -9.98
C SER A 164 -23.65 -8.92 -8.58
N LYS A 165 -24.96 -8.63 -8.41
CA LYS A 165 -25.68 -8.83 -7.14
C LYS A 165 -25.63 -10.27 -6.59
N ASN A 166 -25.25 -11.24 -7.42
CA ASN A 166 -25.20 -12.67 -7.03
C ASN A 166 -23.95 -13.07 -6.24
N ASP A 167 -22.95 -12.17 -6.10
CA ASP A 167 -21.70 -12.46 -5.37
C ASP A 167 -21.82 -12.23 -3.85
N MET A 168 -22.99 -11.77 -3.38
CA MET A 168 -23.24 -11.51 -1.95
C MET A 168 -23.82 -12.72 -1.19
N VAL A 169 -24.06 -13.85 -1.86
CA VAL A 169 -24.57 -15.07 -1.22
C VAL A 169 -23.46 -16.12 -1.19
N GLY A 170 -22.64 -16.10 -0.15
CA GLY A 170 -21.65 -17.17 0.05
C GLY A 170 -20.35 -16.76 0.76
N GLY A 171 -20.28 -15.59 1.33
CA GLY A 171 -19.14 -15.20 2.14
C GLY A 171 -19.60 -14.26 3.24
N VAL A 172 -19.59 -14.73 4.47
CA VAL A 172 -19.70 -13.86 5.64
C VAL A 172 -18.50 -12.93 5.58
N ALA A 173 -18.73 -11.70 5.09
CA ALA A 173 -17.73 -10.65 5.19
C ALA A 173 -17.66 -10.26 6.67
N PRO A 174 -16.53 -10.51 7.37
CA PRO A 174 -16.31 -9.83 8.62
C PRO A 174 -16.15 -8.33 8.27
N ALA A 175 -16.95 -7.51 8.94
CA ALA A 175 -16.86 -6.06 8.87
C ALA A 175 -15.50 -5.64 9.43
N MET A 176 -14.45 -5.65 8.59
CA MET A 176 -13.20 -4.99 8.89
C MET A 176 -13.30 -3.53 8.47
N ARG A 177 -14.02 -2.76 9.28
CA ARG A 177 -13.81 -1.32 9.38
C ARG A 177 -12.54 -1.14 10.21
N GLY A 178 -11.43 -0.89 9.56
CA GLY A 178 -10.16 -0.64 10.22
C GLY A 178 -9.02 -1.28 9.47
N ALA A 179 -7.85 -0.70 9.57
CA ALA A 179 -6.60 -1.34 9.19
C ALA A 179 -6.55 -2.74 9.79
N ILE A 180 -6.04 -3.72 9.04
CA ILE A 180 -5.76 -5.06 9.58
C ILE A 180 -4.88 -4.85 10.82
N ASP A 181 -5.45 -5.12 11.99
CA ASP A 181 -4.72 -5.04 13.25
C ASP A 181 -3.85 -6.28 13.39
N LEU A 182 -2.59 -6.14 12.97
CA LEU A 182 -1.57 -7.18 13.08
C LEU A 182 -0.79 -7.05 14.41
N THR A 183 -1.41 -6.54 15.47
CA THR A 183 -0.85 -6.63 16.82
C THR A 183 -1.15 -8.00 17.42
N GLY A 184 -0.57 -9.05 16.84
CA GLY A 184 -0.45 -10.34 17.48
C GLY A 184 0.56 -10.19 18.64
N SER A 185 0.05 -10.16 19.86
CA SER A 185 0.85 -10.28 21.08
C SER A 185 1.45 -11.69 21.10
N ASP A 186 2.72 -11.82 20.76
CA ASP A 186 3.52 -12.98 21.17
C ASP A 186 3.74 -12.86 22.67
N GLY A 187 2.97 -13.64 23.41
CA GLY A 187 3.20 -13.94 24.82
C GLY A 187 4.42 -14.83 24.94
N GLY A 188 5.61 -14.24 25.00
CA GLY A 188 6.83 -14.94 25.39
C GLY A 188 6.96 -14.92 26.91
N GLU A 189 6.79 -16.08 27.51
CA GLU A 189 7.12 -16.33 28.92
C GLU A 189 8.57 -15.93 29.19
N THR A 190 8.73 -15.03 30.15
CA THR A 190 10.05 -14.69 30.70
C THR A 190 10.41 -15.69 31.80
N GLU A 191 11.21 -16.67 31.47
CA GLU A 191 11.96 -17.40 32.47
C GLU A 191 13.00 -16.49 33.13
N ARG A 192 12.85 -16.36 34.45
CA ARG A 192 13.82 -15.73 35.35
C ARG A 192 15.07 -16.61 35.45
N ALA A 193 16.18 -16.15 34.91
CA ALA A 193 17.48 -16.64 35.27
C ALA A 193 18.20 -15.60 36.15
N THR A 194 18.45 -16.00 37.37
CA THR A 194 19.12 -15.25 38.41
C THR A 194 20.61 -15.08 38.12
N SER A 195 21.07 -13.86 38.28
CA SER A 195 22.52 -13.52 38.26
C SER A 195 23.27 -14.00 39.49
N PRO A 196 24.57 -14.18 39.40
CA PRO A 196 25.44 -13.84 40.53
C PRO A 196 26.39 -12.68 40.18
N LYS A 197 26.41 -11.75 41.14
CA LYS A 197 27.39 -10.68 41.27
C LYS A 197 28.82 -11.26 41.36
N LYS A 198 29.78 -10.73 40.59
CA LYS A 198 31.19 -10.77 40.93
C LYS A 198 31.74 -9.37 41.16
N ARG A 199 32.12 -9.14 42.42
CA ARG A 199 33.05 -8.11 42.91
C ARG A 199 34.49 -8.48 42.52
N SER A 200 35.28 -7.51 42.14
CA SER A 200 36.69 -7.31 42.56
C SER A 200 37.15 -6.01 41.95
N LYS A 201 37.48 -5.03 42.67
CA LYS A 201 38.69 -4.67 43.43
C LYS A 201 39.87 -4.31 42.50
N ASN A 202 40.18 -2.99 42.53
CA ASN A 202 41.50 -2.38 42.80
C ASN A 202 42.68 -2.95 42.00
N ALA A 203 43.64 -2.18 41.54
CA ALA A 203 44.35 -1.04 42.07
C ALA A 203 45.38 -0.56 41.02
N GLN A 204 45.66 0.72 41.09
CA GLN A 204 46.98 1.36 41.02
C GLN A 204 48.10 0.77 40.14
N GLN A 205 48.49 1.43 39.10
CA GLN A 205 49.72 2.28 39.03
C GLN A 205 49.70 3.11 37.77
#